data_f2b51e002b67b9e1be4f72af236196ca
#
_entry.id   f2b51e002b67b9e1be4f72af236196ca
#
_cell.length_a   1.000
_cell.length_b   1.000
_cell.length_c   1.000
_cell.angle_alpha   90.00
_cell.angle_beta   90.00
_cell.angle_gamma   90.00
#
_symmetry.space_group_name_H-M   'P 1'
#
loop_
_entity.id
_entity.type
_entity.pdbx_description
1 polymer ?
#
loop_
_entity_poly.entity_id
_entity_poly.type
_entity_poly.pdbx_seq_one_letter_code
_entity_poly.pdbx_strand_id
1 'polypeptide(L)'
;MPSSKFNTPEKYRYNTGFGSYQESEAIENALPIGQNTPQRPAFGLYTEKISGSAFQAVRSENQQTWMYRIVPTVAHLPFEPEPSRQSDHGASNGDGEYPKGSVFQNLNNYRDLTYIPTQIRWDPFDIDTTSDWVHSMRLLCAAGDVSTKSGMGYFVFTAGRSMDAHTAFSSSDGELLVILQTGVLDIKTELGHLLVRPLEIAVIPRGIKYHVSLPAGPVRGYALELHQGVFTLPNLGPLGSFGCANARDFQVPVAAYDDPTDGETGESYRIVTKYNGHLFVASQDHSPFDVVAWHGSYFPYKYDLGRFMTVGSISYDHPDPSIFTLLASSEGLAEVAIFPPRWLVMENTFRPPWYHRNTMAEFMGLIQGEYDARVDGGFRPGGASLHNVMVGHGPDSATHARASDAELLPQKVGEGSMAFVIESNMLLGVSSWAWSKSGKRQLNYNAQTWLGLRSHFKKPQGVKENSPLLNPPRHNMNGKAPPN
;
A
#
# COMPACT_ATOMS: atom_id res chain seq x y z
N MET A 1 -0.97 -22.88 -3.15
CA MET A 1 -2.33 -23.19 -2.65
C MET A 1 -3.29 -22.24 -3.37
N PRO A 2 -4.50 -22.65 -3.74
CA PRO A 2 -5.35 -21.82 -4.61
C PRO A 2 -6.03 -20.65 -3.90
N SER A 3 -5.95 -20.50 -2.57
CA SER A 3 -6.52 -19.39 -1.80
C SER A 3 -6.08 -19.44 -0.35
N SER A 4 -6.18 -18.30 0.34
CA SER A 4 -5.98 -18.22 1.79
C SER A 4 -7.11 -18.93 2.54
N LYS A 5 -6.81 -19.41 3.74
CA LYS A 5 -7.84 -19.92 4.65
C LYS A 5 -8.28 -18.78 5.56
N PHE A 6 -9.57 -18.48 5.54
CA PHE A 6 -10.17 -17.41 6.31
C PHE A 6 -11.02 -17.94 7.45
N ASN A 7 -10.88 -17.37 8.63
CA ASN A 7 -11.75 -17.68 9.78
C ASN A 7 -13.15 -17.07 9.62
N THR A 8 -13.22 -15.89 8.99
CA THR A 8 -14.50 -15.24 8.68
C THR A 8 -14.92 -15.62 7.26
N PRO A 9 -16.07 -16.26 7.05
CA PRO A 9 -16.54 -16.62 5.72
C PRO A 9 -16.87 -15.37 4.89
N GLU A 10 -16.78 -15.51 3.58
CA GLU A 10 -17.26 -14.49 2.64
C GLU A 10 -18.79 -14.42 2.67
N LYS A 11 -19.32 -13.19 2.66
CA LYS A 11 -20.75 -12.96 2.68
C LYS A 11 -21.29 -12.22 1.46
N TYR A 12 -20.40 -11.70 0.63
CA TYR A 12 -20.75 -10.96 -0.57
C TYR A 12 -20.46 -11.74 -1.84
N ARG A 13 -21.17 -11.40 -2.90
CA ARG A 13 -20.83 -11.81 -4.27
C ARG A 13 -19.99 -10.74 -4.92
N TYR A 14 -19.15 -11.14 -5.87
CA TYR A 14 -18.26 -10.27 -6.59
C TYR A 14 -18.30 -10.56 -8.08
N ASN A 15 -18.13 -9.52 -8.88
CA ASN A 15 -17.59 -9.63 -10.20
C ASN A 15 -16.08 -9.91 -10.13
N THR A 16 -15.49 -10.40 -11.22
CA THR A 16 -14.06 -10.71 -11.24
C THR A 16 -13.38 -10.03 -12.43
N GLY A 17 -12.12 -9.69 -12.26
CA GLY A 17 -11.28 -9.11 -13.30
C GLY A 17 -10.52 -7.89 -12.84
N PHE A 18 -9.37 -7.65 -13.48
CA PHE A 18 -8.55 -6.46 -13.26
C PHE A 18 -8.29 -5.77 -14.61
N GLY A 19 -8.40 -4.42 -14.62
CA GLY A 19 -8.17 -3.63 -15.82
C GLY A 19 -9.23 -3.84 -16.92
N SER A 20 -10.34 -4.51 -16.60
CA SER A 20 -11.46 -4.77 -17.48
C SER A 20 -12.60 -3.77 -17.23
N TYR A 21 -13.48 -3.64 -18.20
CA TYR A 21 -14.72 -2.92 -18.04
C TYR A 21 -15.74 -3.82 -17.33
N GLN A 22 -16.33 -3.32 -16.24
CA GLN A 22 -17.31 -4.05 -15.43
C GLN A 22 -18.66 -3.35 -15.49
N GLU A 23 -19.71 -4.10 -15.29
CA GLU A 23 -21.06 -3.59 -15.08
C GLU A 23 -21.78 -4.37 -13.97
N SER A 24 -22.66 -3.69 -13.26
CA SER A 24 -23.46 -4.28 -12.20
C SER A 24 -24.71 -3.48 -11.95
N GLU A 25 -25.83 -4.17 -11.71
CA GLU A 25 -27.09 -3.57 -11.31
C GLU A 25 -27.70 -4.31 -10.13
N ALA A 26 -28.24 -3.57 -9.17
CA ALA A 26 -28.96 -4.11 -8.03
C ALA A 26 -30.45 -4.33 -8.35
N ILE A 27 -30.99 -3.59 -9.32
CA ILE A 27 -32.33 -3.74 -9.87
C ILE A 27 -32.19 -4.02 -11.35
N GLU A 28 -32.82 -5.08 -11.82
CA GLU A 28 -32.81 -5.49 -13.23
C GLU A 28 -33.35 -4.37 -14.14
N ASN A 29 -32.63 -4.10 -15.24
CA ASN A 29 -32.89 -3.04 -16.21
C ASN A 29 -32.65 -1.61 -15.69
N ALA A 30 -31.86 -1.42 -14.63
CA ALA A 30 -31.42 -0.10 -14.20
C ALA A 30 -30.31 0.45 -15.09
N LEU A 31 -29.51 -0.42 -15.73
CA LEU A 31 -28.46 0.00 -16.69
C LEU A 31 -29.07 0.39 -18.05
N PRO A 32 -28.74 1.58 -18.58
CA PRO A 32 -29.12 1.94 -19.95
C PRO A 32 -28.42 1.06 -20.99
N ILE A 33 -29.10 0.78 -22.07
CA ILE A 33 -28.56 0.03 -23.21
C ILE A 33 -28.22 0.97 -24.36
N GLY A 34 -27.01 0.88 -24.87
CA GLY A 34 -26.55 1.60 -26.06
C GLY A 34 -26.22 3.07 -25.88
N GLN A 35 -26.41 3.63 -24.69
CA GLN A 35 -26.03 5.01 -24.34
C GLN A 35 -25.78 5.15 -22.84
N ASN A 36 -24.97 6.15 -22.42
CA ASN A 36 -24.67 6.39 -21.02
C ASN A 36 -25.62 7.41 -20.36
N THR A 37 -26.16 8.33 -21.11
CA THR A 37 -26.92 9.47 -20.59
C THR A 37 -28.30 9.58 -21.27
N PRO A 38 -29.20 8.61 -21.04
CA PRO A 38 -30.56 8.73 -21.57
C PRO A 38 -31.23 9.96 -20.96
N GLN A 39 -32.13 10.61 -21.71
CA GLN A 39 -32.88 11.75 -21.24
C GLN A 39 -33.68 11.42 -19.96
N ARG A 40 -34.14 10.18 -19.86
CA ARG A 40 -34.90 9.67 -18.71
C ARG A 40 -34.34 8.28 -18.36
N PRO A 41 -33.39 8.21 -17.44
CA PRO A 41 -32.94 6.92 -16.92
C PRO A 41 -34.09 6.12 -16.32
N ALA A 42 -33.95 4.80 -16.31
CA ALA A 42 -34.93 3.90 -15.69
C ALA A 42 -35.14 4.27 -14.21
N PHE A 43 -36.33 4.00 -13.70
CA PHE A 43 -36.71 4.20 -12.29
C PHE A 43 -36.55 5.63 -11.78
N GLY A 44 -36.38 6.63 -12.64
CA GLY A 44 -36.19 8.04 -12.25
C GLY A 44 -34.79 8.33 -11.68
N LEU A 45 -33.83 7.44 -11.93
CA LEU A 45 -32.45 7.60 -11.47
C LEU A 45 -31.76 8.80 -12.16
N TYR A 46 -30.76 9.33 -11.49
CA TYR A 46 -29.84 10.32 -12.05
C TYR A 46 -28.59 9.64 -12.62
N THR A 47 -28.11 10.16 -13.73
CA THR A 47 -26.82 9.73 -14.29
C THR A 47 -25.70 10.60 -13.70
N GLU A 48 -24.70 9.97 -13.12
CA GLU A 48 -23.49 10.60 -12.64
C GLU A 48 -22.27 9.87 -13.18
N LYS A 49 -21.17 10.60 -13.40
CA LYS A 49 -19.91 10.04 -13.85
C LYS A 49 -18.79 10.39 -12.91
N ILE A 50 -18.01 9.40 -12.46
CA ILE A 50 -16.72 9.61 -11.81
C ILE A 50 -15.59 9.29 -12.79
N SER A 51 -14.52 10.10 -12.80
CA SER A 51 -13.36 9.91 -13.68
C SER A 51 -12.09 9.90 -12.84
N GLY A 52 -11.32 8.82 -12.93
CA GLY A 52 -9.99 8.70 -12.33
C GLY A 52 -8.87 9.24 -13.22
N SER A 53 -9.14 9.50 -14.49
CA SER A 53 -8.22 10.08 -15.47
C SER A 53 -8.77 11.38 -16.05
N ALA A 54 -7.92 12.15 -16.75
CA ALA A 54 -8.36 13.30 -17.53
C ALA A 54 -9.35 12.90 -18.64
N PHE A 55 -10.17 13.83 -19.13
CA PHE A 55 -11.10 13.55 -20.24
C PHE A 55 -10.38 13.13 -21.51
N GLN A 56 -9.21 13.70 -21.77
CA GLN A 56 -8.30 13.26 -22.81
C GLN A 56 -7.20 12.39 -22.20
N ALA A 57 -7.44 11.11 -22.19
CA ALA A 57 -6.47 10.10 -21.77
C ALA A 57 -6.30 9.08 -22.91
N VAL A 58 -5.14 8.42 -22.94
CA VAL A 58 -4.93 7.26 -23.81
C VAL A 58 -6.00 6.22 -23.48
N ARG A 59 -6.60 5.60 -24.50
CA ARG A 59 -7.75 4.70 -24.28
C ARG A 59 -7.48 3.60 -23.25
N SER A 60 -6.29 3.05 -23.23
CA SER A 60 -5.86 2.03 -22.26
C SER A 60 -5.72 2.56 -20.82
N GLU A 61 -5.61 3.87 -20.64
CA GLU A 61 -5.42 4.55 -19.35
C GLU A 61 -6.64 5.32 -18.88
N ASN A 62 -7.70 5.32 -19.71
CA ASN A 62 -8.94 6.02 -19.39
C ASN A 62 -9.70 5.29 -18.29
N GLN A 63 -9.79 5.92 -17.13
CA GLN A 63 -10.44 5.42 -15.92
C GLN A 63 -11.73 6.21 -15.68
N GLN A 64 -12.88 5.56 -15.82
CA GLN A 64 -14.17 6.19 -15.60
C GLN A 64 -15.24 5.17 -15.21
N THR A 65 -16.24 5.62 -14.45
CA THR A 65 -17.44 4.82 -14.13
C THR A 65 -18.67 5.71 -14.20
N TRP A 66 -19.68 5.20 -14.89
CA TRP A 66 -21.02 5.77 -14.93
C TRP A 66 -21.87 5.14 -13.85
N MET A 67 -22.56 5.97 -13.08
CA MET A 67 -23.40 5.59 -11.95
C MET A 67 -24.83 6.06 -12.21
N TYR A 68 -25.78 5.19 -11.92
CA TYR A 68 -27.21 5.48 -11.98
C TYR A 68 -27.72 5.41 -10.56
N ARG A 69 -28.00 6.59 -9.98
CA ARG A 69 -28.20 6.78 -8.55
C ARG A 69 -29.45 7.56 -8.22
N ILE A 70 -29.90 7.47 -6.96
CA ILE A 70 -31.15 8.06 -6.51
C ILE A 70 -31.02 9.58 -6.38
N VAL A 71 -29.92 10.08 -5.79
CA VAL A 71 -29.64 11.52 -5.62
C VAL A 71 -28.18 11.79 -6.02
N PRO A 72 -27.90 12.80 -6.90
CA PRO A 72 -26.54 13.12 -7.30
C PRO A 72 -25.66 13.60 -6.14
N THR A 73 -24.37 13.29 -6.16
CA THR A 73 -23.41 13.67 -5.11
C THR A 73 -23.29 15.15 -4.87
N VAL A 74 -23.75 16.00 -5.77
CA VAL A 74 -23.74 17.46 -5.63
C VAL A 74 -24.77 17.96 -4.59
N ALA A 75 -25.74 17.13 -4.20
CA ALA A 75 -26.81 17.48 -3.28
C ALA A 75 -26.38 17.34 -1.82
N HIS A 76 -25.48 18.21 -1.37
CA HIS A 76 -25.02 18.30 0.02
C HIS A 76 -24.83 19.77 0.43
N LEU A 77 -24.79 20.03 1.74
CA LEU A 77 -24.41 21.35 2.26
C LEU A 77 -22.93 21.62 2.00
N PRO A 78 -22.48 22.87 2.04
CA PRO A 78 -21.06 23.21 1.86
C PRO A 78 -20.14 22.44 2.81
N PHE A 79 -18.95 22.05 2.34
CA PHE A 79 -17.92 21.47 3.17
C PHE A 79 -17.32 22.51 4.11
N GLU A 80 -17.17 22.11 5.36
CA GLU A 80 -16.48 22.87 6.39
C GLU A 80 -15.30 22.05 6.93
N PRO A 81 -14.24 22.69 7.49
CA PRO A 81 -13.18 21.97 8.17
C PRO A 81 -13.75 21.07 9.27
N GLU A 82 -13.31 19.82 9.34
CA GLU A 82 -13.72 18.94 10.42
C GLU A 82 -13.19 19.45 11.75
N PRO A 83 -14.05 19.66 12.79
CA PRO A 83 -13.59 20.03 14.11
C PRO A 83 -12.58 19.02 14.64
N SER A 84 -11.42 19.48 15.12
CA SER A 84 -10.45 18.58 15.75
C SER A 84 -11.11 17.92 16.96
N ARG A 85 -11.22 16.60 16.98
CA ARG A 85 -11.41 15.88 18.24
C ARG A 85 -10.18 16.19 19.07
N GLN A 86 -10.37 16.85 20.23
CA GLN A 86 -9.29 17.13 21.16
C GLN A 86 -8.58 15.81 21.46
N SER A 87 -7.39 15.64 20.92
CA SER A 87 -6.45 14.67 21.47
C SER A 87 -6.00 15.22 22.81
N ASP A 88 -6.11 14.45 23.87
CA ASP A 88 -5.71 14.79 25.26
C ASP A 88 -4.21 15.05 25.44
N HIS A 89 -3.58 15.72 24.48
CA HIS A 89 -2.21 16.21 24.62
C HIS A 89 -2.16 17.67 24.17
N GLY A 90 -2.25 18.52 25.18
CA GLY A 90 -2.34 19.96 25.07
C GLY A 90 -1.35 20.62 24.15
N ALA A 91 -1.89 21.48 23.28
CA ALA A 91 -1.30 22.76 22.87
C ALA A 91 -2.41 23.60 22.23
N SER A 92 -2.97 24.51 23.03
CA SER A 92 -3.70 25.66 22.54
C SER A 92 -2.70 26.65 21.96
N ASN A 93 -2.78 26.97 20.68
CA ASN A 93 -2.25 28.22 20.16
C ASN A 93 -3.35 28.87 19.31
N GLY A 94 -3.79 30.02 19.81
CA GLY A 94 -4.69 30.90 19.10
C GLY A 94 -4.05 31.44 17.83
N ASP A 95 -4.88 31.62 16.89
CA ASP A 95 -4.95 32.59 15.79
C ASP A 95 -5.47 31.89 14.56
N GLY A 96 -6.74 32.05 14.25
CA GLY A 96 -7.38 31.99 12.92
C GLY A 96 -6.96 30.95 11.86
N GLU A 97 -6.09 30.03 12.20
CA GLU A 97 -5.65 28.95 11.32
C GLU A 97 -6.59 27.73 11.44
N TYR A 98 -6.84 27.07 10.34
CA TYR A 98 -7.56 25.81 10.22
C TYR A 98 -7.23 24.84 11.36
N PRO A 99 -8.18 24.05 11.87
CA PRO A 99 -7.98 23.17 13.01
C PRO A 99 -6.73 22.31 12.85
N LYS A 100 -5.72 22.54 13.67
CA LYS A 100 -4.48 21.74 13.74
C LYS A 100 -4.78 20.42 14.44
N GLY A 101 -5.32 19.45 13.74
CA GLY A 101 -5.70 18.23 14.43
C GLY A 101 -6.06 17.03 13.55
N SER A 102 -6.15 17.19 12.22
CA SER A 102 -6.41 16.03 11.38
C SER A 102 -5.18 15.13 11.33
N VAL A 103 -5.40 13.84 11.39
CA VAL A 103 -4.40 12.78 11.28
C VAL A 103 -3.51 12.93 10.05
N PHE A 104 -3.97 13.67 9.05
CA PHE A 104 -3.36 13.84 7.75
C PHE A 104 -2.60 15.17 7.57
N GLN A 105 -2.45 15.99 8.61
CA GLN A 105 -1.77 17.28 8.53
C GLN A 105 -0.33 17.24 8.01
N ASN A 106 0.34 16.08 8.14
CA ASN A 106 1.77 15.96 7.80
C ASN A 106 2.05 15.75 6.32
N LEU A 107 1.03 15.47 5.49
CA LEU A 107 1.23 15.22 4.05
C LEU A 107 1.63 16.46 3.26
N ASN A 108 1.30 17.66 3.76
CA ASN A 108 1.63 18.91 3.10
C ASN A 108 2.78 19.66 3.77
N ASN A 109 3.31 19.16 4.87
CA ASN A 109 4.36 19.86 5.60
C ASN A 109 5.67 19.09 5.55
N TYR A 110 6.42 19.25 4.46
CA TYR A 110 7.76 18.67 4.31
C TYR A 110 8.73 19.05 5.44
N ARG A 111 8.43 20.10 6.20
CA ARG A 111 9.25 20.51 7.35
C ARG A 111 9.14 19.55 8.53
N ASP A 112 8.05 18.78 8.61
CA ASP A 112 7.82 17.81 9.68
C ASP A 112 8.29 16.40 9.33
N LEU A 113 8.84 16.18 8.13
CA LEU A 113 9.41 14.91 7.70
C LEU A 113 10.92 14.87 7.95
N THR A 114 11.38 13.79 8.55
CA THR A 114 12.81 13.54 8.80
C THR A 114 13.38 12.65 7.72
N TYR A 115 14.33 13.16 6.95
CA TYR A 115 15.09 12.40 5.94
C TYR A 115 16.40 11.94 6.54
N ILE A 116 16.60 10.64 6.63
CA ILE A 116 17.79 10.07 7.26
C ILE A 116 18.28 8.83 6.50
N PRO A 117 19.59 8.72 6.17
CA PRO A 117 20.15 7.59 5.45
C PRO A 117 20.50 6.43 6.41
N THR A 118 19.54 5.99 7.21
CA THR A 118 19.70 4.85 8.11
C THR A 118 18.51 3.91 8.01
N GLN A 119 18.73 2.65 8.32
CA GLN A 119 17.68 1.66 8.39
C GLN A 119 16.78 1.94 9.60
N ILE A 120 15.48 1.87 9.39
CA ILE A 120 14.49 2.12 10.44
C ILE A 120 13.59 0.91 10.56
N ARG A 121 13.22 0.56 11.79
CA ARG A 121 12.23 -0.47 12.10
C ARG A 121 11.35 -0.05 13.26
N TRP A 122 10.08 -0.43 13.15
CA TRP A 122 9.07 -0.20 14.18
C TRP A 122 8.53 -1.52 14.71
N ASP A 123 8.34 -1.60 16.02
CA ASP A 123 7.56 -2.64 16.67
C ASP A 123 6.09 -2.56 16.25
N PRO A 124 5.30 -3.63 16.43
CA PRO A 124 3.88 -3.61 16.17
C PRO A 124 3.18 -2.44 16.87
N PHE A 125 2.35 -1.72 16.10
CA PHE A 125 1.59 -0.58 16.62
C PHE A 125 0.41 -1.06 17.45
N ASP A 126 0.17 -0.36 18.57
CA ASP A 126 -0.95 -0.71 19.46
C ASP A 126 -2.28 -0.30 18.81
N ILE A 127 -3.33 -1.08 19.11
CA ILE A 127 -4.69 -0.78 18.66
C ILE A 127 -5.22 0.38 19.50
N ASP A 128 -5.74 1.41 18.83
CA ASP A 128 -6.46 2.51 19.45
C ASP A 128 -7.94 2.13 19.58
N THR A 129 -8.34 1.68 20.75
CA THR A 129 -9.69 1.19 21.03
C THR A 129 -10.78 2.27 20.93
N THR A 130 -10.42 3.54 20.86
CA THR A 130 -11.35 4.68 20.86
C THR A 130 -11.57 5.26 19.45
N SER A 131 -10.61 5.05 18.56
CA SER A 131 -10.65 5.61 17.20
C SER A 131 -11.36 4.68 16.22
N ASP A 132 -12.07 5.31 15.28
CA ASP A 132 -12.62 4.64 14.10
C ASP A 132 -11.58 4.59 12.96
N TRP A 133 -12.02 4.11 11.79
CA TRP A 133 -11.19 3.98 10.61
C TRP A 133 -10.43 5.26 10.26
N VAL A 134 -11.12 6.38 10.11
CA VAL A 134 -10.53 7.66 9.67
C VAL A 134 -9.55 8.20 10.69
N HIS A 135 -9.94 8.18 11.97
CA HIS A 135 -9.19 8.79 13.06
C HIS A 135 -8.05 7.90 13.60
N SER A 136 -8.00 6.62 13.23
CA SER A 136 -6.94 5.71 13.61
C SER A 136 -5.72 5.77 12.68
N MET A 137 -5.85 6.34 11.49
CA MET A 137 -4.74 6.41 10.54
C MET A 137 -3.62 7.32 11.03
N ARG A 138 -2.38 6.82 10.96
CA ARG A 138 -1.17 7.55 11.33
C ARG A 138 -0.15 7.48 10.20
N LEU A 139 0.32 8.63 9.75
CA LEU A 139 1.38 8.71 8.74
C LEU A 139 2.69 8.18 9.31
N LEU A 140 3.29 7.23 8.62
CA LEU A 140 4.63 6.71 8.93
C LEU A 140 5.70 7.46 8.14
N CYS A 141 5.59 7.46 6.84
CA CYS A 141 6.49 8.17 5.95
C CYS A 141 5.77 8.62 4.68
N ALA A 142 6.33 9.57 3.98
CA ALA A 142 5.75 10.13 2.77
C ALA A 142 6.80 10.78 1.87
N ALA A 143 6.42 10.98 0.62
CA ALA A 143 7.12 11.82 -0.34
C ALA A 143 6.13 12.46 -1.31
N GLY A 144 6.54 13.54 -1.95
CA GLY A 144 5.72 14.23 -2.94
C GLY A 144 4.79 15.28 -2.34
N ASP A 145 3.87 15.79 -3.13
CA ASP A 145 2.92 16.83 -2.76
C ASP A 145 1.54 16.51 -3.35
N VAL A 146 0.54 16.41 -2.47
CA VAL A 146 -0.84 16.11 -2.84
C VAL A 146 -1.40 17.13 -3.82
N SER A 147 -1.11 18.44 -3.64
CA SER A 147 -1.63 19.51 -4.48
C SER A 147 -1.12 19.44 -5.92
N THR A 148 0.05 18.89 -6.12
CA THR A 148 0.65 18.64 -7.44
C THR A 148 0.37 17.23 -7.96
N LYS A 149 -0.39 16.42 -7.20
CA LYS A 149 -0.66 15.01 -7.47
C LYS A 149 0.62 14.22 -7.72
N SER A 150 1.60 14.38 -6.85
CA SER A 150 2.88 13.64 -6.92
C SER A 150 3.16 12.94 -5.59
N GLY A 151 3.78 11.76 -5.67
CA GLY A 151 4.22 11.01 -4.50
C GLY A 151 3.15 10.14 -3.83
N MET A 152 3.37 9.86 -2.56
CA MET A 152 2.54 8.96 -1.76
C MET A 152 2.72 9.16 -0.27
N GLY A 153 1.75 8.62 0.51
CA GLY A 153 1.84 8.51 1.97
C GLY A 153 1.65 7.08 2.45
N TYR A 154 2.49 6.63 3.37
CA TYR A 154 2.41 5.33 4.03
C TYR A 154 1.83 5.50 5.42
N PHE A 155 0.79 4.75 5.71
CA PHE A 155 0.07 4.83 6.97
C PHE A 155 0.01 3.49 7.68
N VAL A 156 -0.15 3.53 8.99
CA VAL A 156 -0.70 2.44 9.79
C VAL A 156 -2.09 2.86 10.25
N PHE A 157 -3.04 1.92 10.27
CA PHE A 157 -4.34 2.09 10.90
C PHE A 157 -4.53 1.07 12.03
N THR A 158 -5.19 1.52 13.12
CA THR A 158 -5.31 0.75 14.35
C THR A 158 -6.71 0.93 14.96
N ALA A 159 -7.76 0.87 14.12
CA ALA A 159 -9.13 1.20 14.54
C ALA A 159 -9.71 0.20 15.53
N GLY A 160 -10.26 0.71 16.62
CA GLY A 160 -10.92 -0.08 17.67
C GLY A 160 -12.42 -0.18 17.52
N ARG A 161 -13.05 0.70 16.75
CA ARG A 161 -14.49 0.74 16.53
C ARG A 161 -14.86 1.02 15.07
N SER A 162 -16.05 0.64 14.68
CA SER A 162 -16.65 1.02 13.41
C SER A 162 -16.77 2.54 13.28
N MET A 163 -16.85 3.03 12.05
CA MET A 163 -17.27 4.41 11.80
C MET A 163 -18.69 4.61 12.37
N ASP A 164 -19.02 5.84 12.75
CA ASP A 164 -20.35 6.16 13.22
C ASP A 164 -21.36 5.90 12.09
N ALA A 165 -22.55 5.39 12.44
CA ALA A 165 -23.64 5.22 11.49
C ALA A 165 -23.90 6.52 10.73
N HIS A 166 -24.38 6.43 9.49
CA HIS A 166 -24.63 7.58 8.63
C HIS A 166 -23.40 8.49 8.38
N THR A 167 -22.19 7.90 8.49
CA THR A 167 -20.94 8.58 8.12
C THR A 167 -20.31 7.88 6.93
N ALA A 168 -19.99 8.63 5.90
CA ALA A 168 -19.15 8.18 4.79
C ALA A 168 -17.85 8.94 4.74
N PHE A 169 -16.80 8.29 4.27
CA PHE A 169 -15.49 8.89 4.06
C PHE A 169 -15.07 8.74 2.59
N SER A 170 -14.34 9.73 2.08
CA SER A 170 -13.66 9.66 0.79
C SER A 170 -12.32 10.39 0.84
N SER A 171 -11.37 9.99 0.01
CA SER A 171 -10.14 10.75 -0.22
C SER A 171 -10.13 11.34 -1.62
N SER A 172 -9.95 12.67 -1.72
CA SER A 172 -9.68 13.35 -2.98
C SER A 172 -8.19 13.36 -3.31
N ASP A 173 -7.34 12.94 -2.38
CA ASP A 173 -5.89 13.07 -2.47
C ASP A 173 -5.24 11.94 -3.27
N GLY A 174 -5.74 10.72 -3.12
CA GLY A 174 -5.10 9.57 -3.75
C GLY A 174 -5.98 8.33 -3.84
N GLU A 175 -5.44 7.32 -4.54
CA GLU A 175 -5.94 5.96 -4.51
C GLU A 175 -5.38 5.23 -3.29
N LEU A 176 -6.22 4.57 -2.52
CA LEU A 176 -5.87 3.95 -1.25
C LEU A 176 -5.73 2.43 -1.38
N LEU A 177 -4.51 1.92 -1.24
CA LEU A 177 -4.25 0.51 -1.02
C LEU A 177 -4.33 0.21 0.48
N VAL A 178 -5.10 -0.79 0.85
CA VAL A 178 -5.29 -1.30 2.21
C VAL A 178 -4.71 -2.70 2.32
N ILE A 179 -3.81 -2.93 3.28
CA ILE A 179 -3.21 -4.23 3.59
C ILE A 179 -3.59 -4.58 5.03
N LEU A 180 -4.54 -5.47 5.20
CA LEU A 180 -5.06 -5.83 6.53
C LEU A 180 -4.16 -6.85 7.22
N GLN A 181 -3.75 -6.56 8.47
CA GLN A 181 -2.92 -7.43 9.29
C GLN A 181 -3.75 -8.25 10.30
N THR A 182 -4.72 -7.63 10.97
CA THR A 182 -5.60 -8.33 11.92
C THR A 182 -7.00 -7.72 11.94
N GLY A 183 -7.99 -8.50 12.33
CA GLY A 183 -9.41 -8.14 12.34
C GLY A 183 -10.08 -8.36 10.99
N VAL A 184 -11.22 -7.72 10.76
CA VAL A 184 -11.98 -7.79 9.50
C VAL A 184 -12.56 -6.41 9.21
N LEU A 185 -12.40 -5.96 7.97
CA LEU A 185 -13.05 -4.75 7.47
C LEU A 185 -14.26 -5.13 6.63
N ASP A 186 -15.40 -4.61 6.96
CA ASP A 186 -16.59 -4.62 6.13
C ASP A 186 -16.76 -3.23 5.53
N ILE A 187 -16.39 -3.11 4.28
CA ILE A 187 -16.33 -1.82 3.58
C ILE A 187 -17.55 -1.71 2.66
N LYS A 188 -18.46 -0.80 3.00
CA LYS A 188 -19.56 -0.40 2.14
C LYS A 188 -19.11 0.77 1.29
N THR A 189 -19.09 0.59 -0.01
CA THR A 189 -18.76 1.65 -0.97
C THR A 189 -20.02 2.06 -1.74
N GLU A 190 -19.99 3.19 -2.43
CA GLU A 190 -21.12 3.60 -3.29
C GLU A 190 -21.32 2.65 -4.51
N LEU A 191 -20.36 1.76 -4.81
CA LEU A 191 -20.45 0.77 -5.88
C LEU A 191 -20.75 -0.66 -5.39
N GLY A 192 -20.95 -0.84 -4.08
CA GLY A 192 -21.20 -2.13 -3.42
C GLY A 192 -20.21 -2.44 -2.29
N HIS A 193 -20.19 -3.68 -1.83
CA HIS A 193 -19.49 -4.06 -0.61
C HIS A 193 -18.22 -4.87 -0.85
N LEU A 194 -17.22 -4.68 0.05
CA LEU A 194 -16.02 -5.49 0.14
C LEU A 194 -15.85 -6.00 1.58
N LEU A 195 -15.75 -7.31 1.77
CA LEU A 195 -15.28 -7.89 3.03
C LEU A 195 -13.78 -8.17 2.91
N VAL A 196 -12.97 -7.49 3.72
CA VAL A 196 -11.50 -7.61 3.67
C VAL A 196 -11.00 -8.28 4.94
N ARG A 197 -10.21 -9.35 4.78
CA ARG A 197 -9.71 -10.19 5.87
C ARG A 197 -8.17 -10.19 5.87
N PRO A 198 -7.49 -10.56 6.95
CA PRO A 198 -6.04 -10.75 6.91
C PRO A 198 -5.65 -11.68 5.76
N LEU A 199 -4.57 -11.35 5.04
CA LEU A 199 -4.15 -11.95 3.76
C LEU A 199 -4.97 -11.51 2.54
N GLU A 200 -5.81 -10.50 2.66
CA GLU A 200 -6.39 -9.78 1.53
C GLU A 200 -5.89 -8.34 1.50
N ILE A 201 -5.78 -7.82 0.30
CA ILE A 201 -5.63 -6.39 0.06
C ILE A 201 -6.92 -5.84 -0.55
N ALA A 202 -7.17 -4.55 -0.36
CA ALA A 202 -8.20 -3.83 -1.09
C ALA A 202 -7.64 -2.51 -1.62
N VAL A 203 -8.18 -2.07 -2.75
CA VAL A 203 -7.87 -0.76 -3.32
C VAL A 203 -9.18 0.01 -3.46
N ILE A 204 -9.18 1.23 -2.93
CA ILE A 204 -10.31 2.16 -3.03
C ILE A 204 -9.85 3.35 -3.86
N PRO A 205 -10.41 3.54 -5.06
CA PRO A 205 -10.04 4.65 -5.92
C PRO A 205 -10.36 6.02 -5.31
N ARG A 206 -9.60 7.03 -5.72
CA ARG A 206 -9.80 8.43 -5.35
C ARG A 206 -11.25 8.88 -5.58
N GLY A 207 -11.85 9.52 -4.58
CA GLY A 207 -13.19 10.11 -4.68
C GLY A 207 -14.34 9.15 -4.41
N ILE A 208 -14.13 7.85 -4.41
CA ILE A 208 -15.15 6.86 -4.03
C ILE A 208 -15.48 7.03 -2.55
N LYS A 209 -16.78 7.18 -2.24
CA LYS A 209 -17.25 7.23 -0.87
C LYS A 209 -17.40 5.83 -0.28
N TYR A 210 -17.03 5.69 0.99
CA TYR A 210 -17.15 4.41 1.69
C TYR A 210 -17.35 4.58 3.19
N HIS A 211 -17.89 3.55 3.81
CA HIS A 211 -18.03 3.37 5.25
C HIS A 211 -17.33 2.08 5.68
N VAL A 212 -16.70 2.09 6.84
CA VAL A 212 -15.99 0.91 7.38
C VAL A 212 -16.60 0.47 8.69
N SER A 213 -17.10 -0.77 8.72
CA SER A 213 -17.52 -1.48 9.91
C SER A 213 -16.50 -2.54 10.32
N LEU A 214 -16.40 -2.83 11.61
CA LEU A 214 -15.49 -3.78 12.21
C LEU A 214 -16.24 -4.97 12.82
N PRO A 215 -16.74 -5.93 12.00
CA PRO A 215 -17.64 -6.99 12.48
C PRO A 215 -16.98 -8.00 13.42
N ALA A 216 -15.65 -8.09 13.42
CA ALA A 216 -14.88 -9.02 14.25
C ALA A 216 -14.01 -8.29 15.31
N GLY A 217 -14.38 -7.06 15.67
CA GLY A 217 -13.65 -6.24 16.64
C GLY A 217 -12.49 -5.45 16.03
N PRO A 218 -11.54 -5.03 16.85
CA PRO A 218 -10.48 -4.10 16.42
C PRO A 218 -9.64 -4.60 15.27
N VAL A 219 -9.14 -3.67 14.46
CA VAL A 219 -8.32 -3.94 13.28
C VAL A 219 -6.98 -3.21 13.36
N ARG A 220 -5.98 -3.81 12.72
CA ARG A 220 -4.69 -3.17 12.44
C ARG A 220 -4.23 -3.56 11.05
N GLY A 221 -3.58 -2.63 10.37
CA GLY A 221 -3.00 -2.88 9.07
C GLY A 221 -2.23 -1.67 8.57
N TYR A 222 -1.91 -1.72 7.30
CA TYR A 222 -1.13 -0.70 6.61
C TYR A 222 -1.95 -0.15 5.45
N ALA A 223 -1.71 1.11 5.13
CA ALA A 223 -2.28 1.70 3.93
C ALA A 223 -1.21 2.51 3.19
N LEU A 224 -1.29 2.46 1.86
CA LEU A 224 -0.55 3.35 0.97
C LEU A 224 -1.57 4.21 0.23
N GLU A 225 -1.44 5.52 0.31
CA GLU A 225 -2.19 6.44 -0.54
C GLU A 225 -1.31 6.95 -1.66
N LEU A 226 -1.66 6.59 -2.88
CA LEU A 226 -0.94 6.96 -4.10
C LEU A 226 -1.54 8.25 -4.66
N HIS A 227 -0.75 9.35 -4.64
CA HIS A 227 -1.24 10.66 -5.07
C HIS A 227 -1.25 10.83 -6.59
N GLN A 228 -0.50 10.01 -7.31
CA GLN A 228 -0.37 10.08 -8.77
C GLN A 228 -0.77 8.75 -9.42
N GLY A 229 -1.61 8.82 -10.44
CA GLY A 229 -2.02 7.64 -11.20
C GLY A 229 -2.89 6.67 -10.41
N VAL A 230 -2.87 5.42 -10.83
CA VAL A 230 -3.60 4.29 -10.26
C VAL A 230 -2.70 3.05 -10.23
N PHE A 231 -3.06 2.07 -9.41
CA PHE A 231 -2.39 0.77 -9.45
C PHE A 231 -2.76 -0.01 -10.71
N THR A 232 -1.76 -0.68 -11.26
CA THR A 232 -1.87 -1.55 -12.44
C THR A 232 -1.22 -2.90 -12.15
N LEU A 233 -1.48 -3.89 -12.99
CA LEU A 233 -0.69 -5.12 -12.97
C LEU A 233 0.69 -4.85 -13.57
N PRO A 234 1.76 -5.47 -13.03
CA PRO A 234 3.09 -5.36 -13.60
C PRO A 234 3.15 -5.99 -15.00
N ASN A 235 4.13 -5.59 -15.79
CA ASN A 235 4.42 -6.25 -17.06
C ASN A 235 4.77 -7.72 -16.83
N LEU A 236 4.37 -8.59 -17.76
CA LEU A 236 4.58 -10.04 -17.63
C LEU A 236 6.07 -10.44 -17.56
N GLY A 237 6.92 -9.72 -18.25
CA GLY A 237 8.36 -9.97 -18.23
C GLY A 237 8.73 -11.41 -18.61
N PRO A 238 9.84 -11.93 -18.08
CA PRO A 238 10.31 -13.29 -18.40
C PRO A 238 9.44 -14.40 -17.81
N LEU A 239 8.58 -14.12 -16.84
CA LEU A 239 7.65 -15.10 -16.25
C LEU A 239 6.48 -15.42 -17.20
N GLY A 240 6.19 -14.55 -18.16
CA GLY A 240 5.06 -14.73 -19.06
C GLY A 240 3.71 -14.69 -18.33
N SER A 241 2.68 -15.25 -18.96
CA SER A 241 1.31 -15.19 -18.45
C SER A 241 1.02 -16.09 -17.24
N PHE A 242 1.96 -16.91 -16.81
CA PHE A 242 1.77 -17.85 -15.69
C PHE A 242 2.32 -17.34 -14.35
N GLY A 243 3.04 -16.24 -14.34
CA GLY A 243 3.58 -15.65 -13.12
C GLY A 243 2.66 -14.58 -12.53
N CYS A 244 2.99 -14.16 -11.29
CA CYS A 244 2.38 -13.00 -10.63
C CYS A 244 0.89 -13.16 -10.31
N ALA A 245 0.21 -12.04 -10.11
CA ALA A 245 -1.23 -12.00 -9.90
C ALA A 245 -1.99 -12.20 -11.21
N ASN A 246 -2.98 -13.10 -11.19
CA ASN A 246 -3.85 -13.28 -12.34
C ASN A 246 -5.02 -12.29 -12.27
N ALA A 247 -5.28 -11.56 -13.36
CA ALA A 247 -6.37 -10.58 -13.44
C ALA A 247 -7.74 -11.15 -13.02
N ARG A 248 -8.02 -12.42 -13.31
CA ARG A 248 -9.29 -13.10 -12.95
C ARG A 248 -9.49 -13.26 -11.44
N ASP A 249 -8.45 -13.16 -10.62
CA ASP A 249 -8.52 -13.41 -9.18
C ASP A 249 -8.85 -12.13 -8.37
N PHE A 250 -8.90 -10.98 -9.03
CA PHE A 250 -9.37 -9.74 -8.42
C PHE A 250 -10.89 -9.73 -8.35
N GLN A 251 -11.42 -9.32 -7.21
CA GLN A 251 -12.84 -9.30 -6.89
C GLN A 251 -13.33 -7.85 -6.82
N VAL A 252 -14.41 -7.58 -7.57
CA VAL A 252 -15.02 -6.25 -7.73
C VAL A 252 -16.42 -6.28 -7.13
N PRO A 253 -16.86 -5.23 -6.40
CA PRO A 253 -18.19 -5.21 -5.78
C PRO A 253 -19.32 -5.42 -6.80
N VAL A 254 -20.37 -6.08 -6.35
CA VAL A 254 -21.66 -6.08 -7.05
C VAL A 254 -22.48 -4.91 -6.52
N ALA A 255 -23.19 -4.20 -7.39
CA ALA A 255 -24.02 -3.06 -7.04
C ALA A 255 -24.96 -3.39 -5.88
N ALA A 256 -24.97 -2.51 -4.88
CA ALA A 256 -25.85 -2.56 -3.73
C ALA A 256 -26.13 -1.12 -3.28
N TYR A 257 -27.36 -0.82 -2.90
CA TYR A 257 -27.78 0.52 -2.54
C TYR A 257 -28.65 0.52 -1.30
N ASP A 258 -28.71 1.67 -0.61
CA ASP A 258 -29.66 1.93 0.47
C ASP A 258 -30.99 2.38 -0.12
N ASP A 259 -32.04 1.61 0.14
CA ASP A 259 -33.38 1.96 -0.32
C ASP A 259 -33.99 3.02 0.63
N PRO A 260 -34.31 4.22 0.13
CA PRO A 260 -34.90 5.28 0.96
C PRO A 260 -36.29 4.92 1.47
N THR A 261 -36.92 3.86 0.94
CA THR A 261 -38.24 3.40 1.39
C THR A 261 -38.16 2.45 2.60
N ASP A 262 -36.99 1.94 2.96
CA ASP A 262 -36.78 0.99 4.06
C ASP A 262 -36.82 1.62 5.46
N GLY A 263 -37.27 2.87 5.59
CA GLY A 263 -37.73 3.42 6.87
C GLY A 263 -36.86 4.49 7.52
N GLU A 264 -35.72 4.83 6.97
CA GLU A 264 -34.81 5.87 7.52
C GLU A 264 -34.82 7.17 6.67
N THR A 265 -36.01 7.59 6.22
CA THR A 265 -36.17 8.86 5.51
C THR A 265 -36.00 10.03 6.47
N GLY A 266 -34.98 10.84 6.23
CA GLY A 266 -34.74 12.08 6.97
C GLY A 266 -33.55 12.04 7.94
N GLU A 267 -32.78 10.96 7.99
CA GLU A 267 -31.53 10.98 8.75
C GLU A 267 -30.45 11.72 8.01
N SER A 268 -29.71 12.56 8.74
CA SER A 268 -28.62 13.34 8.18
C SER A 268 -27.37 12.48 8.08
N TYR A 269 -26.84 12.34 6.87
CA TYR A 269 -25.54 11.73 6.62
C TYR A 269 -24.42 12.76 6.75
N ARG A 270 -23.33 12.32 7.34
CA ARG A 270 -22.08 13.07 7.48
C ARG A 270 -21.08 12.57 6.45
N ILE A 271 -20.67 13.43 5.54
CA ILE A 271 -19.70 13.14 4.48
C ILE A 271 -18.35 13.73 4.88
N VAL A 272 -17.41 12.89 5.24
CA VAL A 272 -16.04 13.29 5.56
C VAL A 272 -15.18 13.11 4.32
N THR A 273 -14.50 14.18 3.92
CA THR A 273 -13.61 14.15 2.77
C THR A 273 -12.21 14.58 3.17
N LYS A 274 -11.22 13.78 2.83
CA LYS A 274 -9.83 14.18 2.87
C LYS A 274 -9.49 14.97 1.60
N TYR A 275 -9.05 16.19 1.77
CA TYR A 275 -8.73 17.09 0.68
C TYR A 275 -7.44 17.88 1.00
N ASN A 276 -6.42 17.69 0.18
CA ASN A 276 -5.10 18.27 0.36
C ASN A 276 -4.52 18.01 1.79
N GLY A 277 -4.64 16.76 2.27
CA GLY A 277 -4.16 16.34 3.59
C GLY A 277 -5.04 16.73 4.77
N HIS A 278 -6.12 17.50 4.57
CA HIS A 278 -7.03 17.95 5.63
C HIS A 278 -8.37 17.24 5.54
N LEU A 279 -9.08 17.17 6.68
CA LEU A 279 -10.42 16.62 6.73
C LEU A 279 -11.45 17.75 6.69
N PHE A 280 -12.44 17.55 5.83
CA PHE A 280 -13.62 18.41 5.71
C PHE A 280 -14.88 17.57 5.88
N VAL A 281 -15.95 18.20 6.34
CA VAL A 281 -17.23 17.55 6.55
C VAL A 281 -18.35 18.35 5.90
N ALA A 282 -19.26 17.64 5.24
CA ALA A 282 -20.53 18.15 4.78
C ALA A 282 -21.65 17.29 5.30
N SER A 283 -22.86 17.83 5.37
CA SER A 283 -24.08 17.08 5.68
C SER A 283 -24.99 17.01 4.46
N GLN A 284 -25.69 15.88 4.33
CA GLN A 284 -26.74 15.67 3.33
C GLN A 284 -27.89 14.87 3.98
N ASP A 285 -29.11 14.98 3.45
CA ASP A 285 -30.33 14.39 3.97
C ASP A 285 -30.68 13.01 3.39
N HIS A 286 -29.72 12.39 2.75
CA HIS A 286 -29.87 11.09 2.09
C HIS A 286 -28.58 10.27 2.17
N SER A 287 -28.68 8.95 1.97
CA SER A 287 -27.52 8.06 1.93
C SER A 287 -26.65 8.37 0.70
N PRO A 288 -25.30 8.43 0.82
CA PRO A 288 -24.40 8.48 -0.32
C PRO A 288 -24.21 7.10 -0.99
N PHE A 289 -24.75 6.04 -0.40
CA PHE A 289 -24.70 4.66 -0.90
C PHE A 289 -25.98 4.32 -1.67
N ASP A 290 -26.31 5.11 -2.66
CA ASP A 290 -27.57 5.11 -3.39
C ASP A 290 -27.42 4.77 -4.88
N VAL A 291 -26.28 4.22 -5.26
CA VAL A 291 -26.00 3.80 -6.64
C VAL A 291 -26.66 2.47 -6.93
N VAL A 292 -27.76 2.49 -7.69
CA VAL A 292 -28.56 1.31 -8.03
C VAL A 292 -27.89 0.47 -9.10
N ALA A 293 -27.17 1.12 -10.04
CA ALA A 293 -26.43 0.43 -11.09
C ALA A 293 -25.22 1.25 -11.50
N TRP A 294 -24.18 0.59 -11.99
CA TRP A 294 -22.97 1.23 -12.48
C TRP A 294 -22.28 0.39 -13.54
N HIS A 295 -21.51 1.04 -14.41
CA HIS A 295 -20.58 0.38 -15.31
C HIS A 295 -19.35 1.24 -15.57
N GLY A 296 -18.19 0.61 -15.74
CA GLY A 296 -16.96 1.34 -15.99
C GLY A 296 -15.70 0.54 -15.69
N SER A 297 -14.59 1.26 -15.60
CA SER A 297 -13.26 0.72 -15.31
C SER A 297 -12.63 1.31 -14.04
N TYR A 298 -13.31 2.25 -13.37
CA TYR A 298 -12.85 2.92 -12.15
C TYR A 298 -13.72 2.50 -10.98
N PHE A 299 -13.27 1.51 -10.23
CA PHE A 299 -14.04 0.86 -9.16
C PHE A 299 -13.10 0.29 -8.09
N PRO A 300 -13.57 0.13 -6.83
CA PRO A 300 -12.81 -0.55 -5.79
C PRO A 300 -12.70 -2.05 -6.08
N TYR A 301 -11.64 -2.67 -5.59
CA TYR A 301 -11.41 -4.10 -5.74
C TYR A 301 -10.63 -4.67 -4.56
N LYS A 302 -10.62 -5.99 -4.43
CA LYS A 302 -9.78 -6.72 -3.49
C LYS A 302 -9.12 -7.93 -4.14
N TYR A 303 -8.06 -8.43 -3.50
CA TYR A 303 -7.30 -9.59 -3.95
C TYR A 303 -6.87 -10.46 -2.76
N ASP A 304 -7.00 -11.77 -2.87
CA ASP A 304 -6.51 -12.77 -1.92
C ASP A 304 -5.03 -13.10 -2.22
N LEU A 305 -4.12 -12.70 -1.33
CA LEU A 305 -2.68 -12.88 -1.47
C LEU A 305 -2.26 -14.36 -1.62
N GLY A 306 -3.07 -15.29 -1.12
CA GLY A 306 -2.82 -16.72 -1.28
C GLY A 306 -3.00 -17.23 -2.71
N ARG A 307 -3.58 -16.43 -3.61
CA ARG A 307 -3.75 -16.77 -5.04
C ARG A 307 -2.57 -16.35 -5.90
N PHE A 308 -1.62 -15.63 -5.34
CA PHE A 308 -0.44 -15.18 -6.07
C PHE A 308 0.40 -16.38 -6.54
N MET A 309 0.76 -16.39 -7.82
CA MET A 309 1.55 -17.47 -8.44
C MET A 309 3.03 -17.19 -8.22
N THR A 310 3.60 -17.80 -7.19
CA THR A 310 4.96 -17.55 -6.77
C THR A 310 5.95 -18.36 -7.59
N VAL A 311 6.92 -17.67 -8.21
CA VAL A 311 8.15 -18.28 -8.70
C VAL A 311 9.20 -18.16 -7.60
N GLY A 312 9.51 -19.28 -6.91
CA GLY A 312 10.36 -19.25 -5.71
C GLY A 312 11.85 -19.41 -6.00
N SER A 313 12.23 -19.89 -7.20
CA SER A 313 13.60 -20.31 -7.46
C SER A 313 13.95 -20.28 -8.93
N ILE A 314 15.24 -20.06 -9.18
CA ILE A 314 15.94 -20.30 -10.45
C ILE A 314 17.08 -21.29 -10.19
N SER A 315 17.82 -21.72 -11.20
CA SER A 315 18.86 -22.76 -11.01
C SER A 315 20.00 -22.30 -10.11
N TYR A 316 20.45 -21.08 -10.30
CA TYR A 316 21.52 -20.44 -9.53
C TYR A 316 21.10 -19.04 -9.18
N ASP A 317 21.68 -18.47 -8.13
CA ASP A 317 21.41 -17.15 -7.59
C ASP A 317 20.01 -17.00 -6.94
N HIS A 318 19.84 -15.94 -6.17
CA HIS A 318 18.55 -15.54 -5.63
C HIS A 318 17.76 -14.83 -6.73
N PRO A 319 16.50 -15.19 -6.97
CA PRO A 319 15.69 -14.49 -7.98
C PRO A 319 15.50 -13.01 -7.61
N ASP A 320 15.41 -12.17 -8.63
CA ASP A 320 15.15 -10.75 -8.46
C ASP A 320 13.79 -10.52 -7.81
N PRO A 321 13.66 -9.62 -6.81
CA PRO A 321 12.40 -9.36 -6.12
C PRO A 321 11.23 -8.94 -7.02
N SER A 322 11.48 -8.44 -8.23
CA SER A 322 10.44 -8.05 -9.19
C SER A 322 9.49 -9.20 -9.55
N ILE A 323 9.93 -10.46 -9.42
CA ILE A 323 9.05 -11.63 -9.64
C ILE A 323 7.93 -11.77 -8.59
N PHE A 324 8.01 -11.03 -7.50
CA PHE A 324 7.01 -11.00 -6.42
C PHE A 324 6.05 -9.82 -6.53
N THR A 325 6.18 -8.97 -7.56
CA THR A 325 5.36 -7.77 -7.73
C THR A 325 3.90 -8.14 -8.01
N LEU A 326 3.02 -7.70 -7.12
CA LEU A 326 1.57 -7.89 -7.18
C LEU A 326 0.90 -6.77 -7.97
N LEU A 327 1.22 -5.53 -7.61
CA LEU A 327 0.70 -4.30 -8.22
C LEU A 327 1.86 -3.33 -8.47
N ALA A 328 1.75 -2.53 -9.51
CA ALA A 328 2.69 -1.46 -9.83
C ALA A 328 1.92 -0.17 -10.11
N SER A 329 2.55 0.97 -9.90
CA SER A 329 2.07 2.26 -10.37
C SER A 329 2.93 2.76 -11.54
N SER A 330 2.46 3.79 -12.23
CA SER A 330 3.23 4.41 -13.30
C SER A 330 4.60 4.90 -12.80
N GLU A 331 5.63 4.81 -13.64
CA GLU A 331 6.97 5.37 -13.43
C GLU A 331 7.71 4.85 -12.18
N GLY A 332 7.37 3.65 -11.67
CA GLY A 332 8.00 3.07 -10.47
C GLY A 332 7.76 3.88 -9.19
N LEU A 333 6.67 4.64 -9.15
CA LEU A 333 6.32 5.43 -7.98
C LEU A 333 6.00 4.53 -6.78
N ALA A 334 5.29 3.43 -7.02
CA ALA A 334 5.08 2.38 -6.04
C ALA A 334 5.02 1.00 -6.73
N GLU A 335 5.81 0.05 -6.24
CA GLU A 335 5.78 -1.36 -6.64
C GLU A 335 5.50 -2.20 -5.40
N VAL A 336 4.36 -2.88 -5.40
CA VAL A 336 3.88 -3.68 -4.26
C VAL A 336 4.26 -5.12 -4.51
N ALA A 337 5.25 -5.62 -3.78
CA ALA A 337 5.65 -7.03 -3.82
C ALA A 337 5.23 -7.75 -2.54
N ILE A 338 4.95 -9.05 -2.65
CA ILE A 338 4.59 -9.91 -1.53
C ILE A 338 5.49 -11.12 -1.46
N PHE A 339 5.70 -11.66 -0.26
CA PHE A 339 6.55 -12.82 -0.01
C PHE A 339 5.74 -13.99 0.55
N PRO A 340 5.02 -14.73 -0.31
CA PRO A 340 4.26 -15.89 0.11
C PRO A 340 5.15 -17.15 0.27
N PRO A 341 4.61 -18.25 0.81
CA PRO A 341 5.30 -19.53 0.86
C PRO A 341 5.79 -19.98 -0.51
N ARG A 342 7.06 -20.43 -0.58
CA ARG A 342 7.71 -20.81 -1.83
C ARG A 342 8.80 -21.87 -1.65
N TRP A 343 9.13 -22.58 -2.71
CA TRP A 343 10.23 -23.53 -2.75
C TRP A 343 11.54 -22.86 -3.19
N LEU A 344 12.62 -23.15 -2.46
CA LEU A 344 13.99 -22.78 -2.80
C LEU A 344 14.75 -24.05 -3.19
N VAL A 345 15.27 -24.07 -4.42
CA VAL A 345 16.01 -25.21 -4.99
C VAL A 345 17.31 -24.79 -5.66
N MET A 346 17.73 -23.51 -5.51
CA MET A 346 18.96 -23.00 -6.14
C MET A 346 20.17 -23.79 -5.70
N GLU A 347 20.98 -24.19 -6.69
CA GLU A 347 22.23 -24.93 -6.49
C GLU A 347 23.37 -23.98 -6.19
N ASN A 348 24.31 -24.36 -5.34
CA ASN A 348 25.52 -23.62 -5.01
C ASN A 348 25.28 -22.09 -4.80
N THR A 349 24.22 -21.75 -4.07
CA THR A 349 23.75 -20.37 -3.95
C THR A 349 23.57 -19.97 -2.49
N PHE A 350 24.00 -18.75 -2.14
CA PHE A 350 23.58 -18.11 -0.91
C PHE A 350 22.09 -17.73 -1.04
N ARG A 351 21.20 -18.50 -0.40
CA ARG A 351 19.76 -18.46 -0.64
C ARG A 351 19.01 -17.24 -0.06
N PRO A 352 19.43 -16.59 1.04
CA PRO A 352 18.85 -15.30 1.42
C PRO A 352 19.10 -14.23 0.37
N PRO A 353 18.31 -13.13 0.36
CA PRO A 353 18.63 -11.97 -0.45
C PRO A 353 20.06 -11.48 -0.15
N TRP A 354 20.78 -11.07 -1.17
CA TRP A 354 22.13 -10.51 -1.00
C TRP A 354 22.11 -9.16 -0.27
N TYR A 355 23.24 -8.76 0.33
CA TYR A 355 23.40 -7.38 0.79
C TYR A 355 23.37 -6.44 -0.39
N HIS A 356 22.54 -5.41 -0.30
CA HIS A 356 22.36 -4.48 -1.41
C HIS A 356 22.03 -3.07 -0.94
N ARG A 357 22.07 -2.18 -1.86
CA ARG A 357 21.57 -0.81 -1.82
C ARG A 357 21.11 -0.46 -3.23
N ASN A 358 19.94 0.10 -3.35
CA ASN A 358 19.36 0.41 -4.65
C ASN A 358 18.79 1.83 -4.70
N THR A 359 18.30 2.24 -5.85
CA THR A 359 17.70 3.55 -6.07
C THR A 359 16.26 3.65 -5.56
N MET A 360 15.69 2.54 -5.08
CA MET A 360 14.34 2.51 -4.52
C MET A 360 14.38 2.58 -3.00
N ALA A 361 13.40 3.25 -2.40
CA ALA A 361 13.11 3.12 -0.99
C ALA A 361 12.20 1.92 -0.76
N GLU A 362 12.46 1.14 0.27
CA GLU A 362 11.73 -0.08 0.60
C GLU A 362 10.99 0.06 1.93
N PHE A 363 9.67 0.13 1.87
CA PHE A 363 8.81 0.05 3.05
C PHE A 363 8.26 -1.38 3.18
N MET A 364 8.60 -2.06 4.27
CA MET A 364 8.19 -3.43 4.54
C MET A 364 7.21 -3.53 5.69
N GLY A 365 6.28 -4.50 5.60
CA GLY A 365 5.42 -4.92 6.69
C GLY A 365 5.28 -6.44 6.77
N LEU A 366 5.01 -6.94 7.97
CA LEU A 366 4.72 -8.36 8.20
C LEU A 366 3.26 -8.53 8.57
N ILE A 367 2.51 -9.29 7.76
CA ILE A 367 1.09 -9.54 7.98
C ILE A 367 0.92 -10.67 8.99
N GLN A 368 1.65 -11.78 8.81
CA GLN A 368 1.63 -12.92 9.73
C GLN A 368 2.91 -13.75 9.66
N GLY A 369 3.14 -14.60 10.66
CA GLY A 369 4.26 -15.53 10.71
C GLY A 369 5.60 -14.85 10.98
N GLU A 370 6.66 -15.39 10.40
CA GLU A 370 8.03 -14.92 10.50
C GLU A 370 8.60 -14.63 9.11
N TYR A 371 9.45 -13.63 9.01
CA TYR A 371 10.13 -13.32 7.75
C TYR A 371 11.44 -14.12 7.66
N ASP A 372 11.57 -14.94 6.63
CA ASP A 372 12.64 -15.92 6.43
C ASP A 372 14.06 -15.35 6.40
N ALA A 373 14.23 -14.11 5.97
CA ALA A 373 15.53 -13.43 5.96
C ALA A 373 15.93 -12.84 7.33
N ARG A 374 15.05 -12.91 8.37
CA ARG A 374 15.27 -12.26 9.68
C ARG A 374 14.48 -12.93 10.79
N VAL A 375 14.86 -14.18 11.12
CA VAL A 375 14.12 -14.99 12.10
C VAL A 375 14.24 -14.45 13.53
N ASP A 376 15.38 -13.86 13.92
CA ASP A 376 15.64 -13.43 15.30
C ASP A 376 15.63 -11.91 15.53
N GLY A 377 15.37 -11.14 14.52
CA GLY A 377 15.62 -9.70 14.54
C GLY A 377 14.49 -8.80 15.04
N GLY A 378 13.40 -9.33 15.65
CA GLY A 378 12.30 -8.51 16.18
C GLY A 378 11.38 -7.89 15.13
N PHE A 379 11.38 -8.38 13.88
CA PHE A 379 10.39 -8.03 12.87
C PHE A 379 9.15 -8.91 13.07
N ARG A 380 8.10 -8.33 13.65
CA ARG A 380 6.90 -9.04 14.10
C ARG A 380 5.66 -8.59 13.33
N PRO A 381 4.60 -9.44 13.21
CA PRO A 381 3.34 -9.07 12.58
C PRO A 381 2.76 -7.76 13.15
N GLY A 382 2.45 -6.81 12.25
CA GLY A 382 2.00 -5.48 12.62
C GLY A 382 3.12 -4.45 12.84
N GLY A 383 4.39 -4.87 12.75
CA GLY A 383 5.55 -3.97 12.70
C GLY A 383 5.89 -3.58 11.26
N ALA A 384 6.82 -2.63 11.11
CA ALA A 384 7.25 -2.13 9.81
C ALA A 384 8.76 -1.85 9.78
N SER A 385 9.34 -1.79 8.59
CA SER A 385 10.71 -1.27 8.38
C SER A 385 10.77 -0.36 7.16
N LEU A 386 11.74 0.56 7.17
CA LEU A 386 12.05 1.43 6.05
C LEU A 386 13.56 1.38 5.77
N HIS A 387 13.92 1.01 4.56
CA HIS A 387 15.25 1.14 3.98
C HIS A 387 15.16 2.13 2.84
N ASN A 388 15.60 3.35 3.11
CA ASN A 388 15.47 4.44 2.14
C ASN A 388 16.47 4.30 0.98
N VAL A 389 16.33 5.12 -0.04
CA VAL A 389 17.20 5.17 -1.23
C VAL A 389 18.68 5.09 -0.84
N MET A 390 19.43 4.17 -1.46
CA MET A 390 20.86 3.91 -1.23
C MET A 390 21.25 3.51 0.21
N VAL A 391 20.31 3.16 1.06
CA VAL A 391 20.60 2.64 2.39
C VAL A 391 20.91 1.15 2.32
N GLY A 392 22.13 0.75 2.68
CA GLY A 392 22.56 -0.64 2.64
C GLY A 392 21.79 -1.53 3.62
N HIS A 393 21.33 -2.70 3.16
CA HIS A 393 20.62 -3.67 3.97
C HIS A 393 20.72 -5.09 3.40
N GLY A 394 20.15 -6.07 4.09
CA GLY A 394 20.21 -7.49 3.71
C GLY A 394 19.94 -8.38 4.92
N PRO A 395 20.33 -9.67 4.89
CA PRO A 395 20.12 -10.58 6.01
C PRO A 395 20.88 -10.14 7.27
N ASP A 396 20.36 -10.49 8.42
CA ASP A 396 21.08 -10.29 9.68
C ASP A 396 22.31 -11.20 9.78
N SER A 397 23.20 -10.91 10.74
CA SER A 397 24.46 -11.64 10.91
C SER A 397 24.26 -13.13 11.21
N ALA A 398 23.22 -13.49 11.96
CA ALA A 398 22.93 -14.88 12.31
C ALA A 398 22.36 -15.65 11.10
N THR A 399 21.47 -15.03 10.32
CA THR A 399 20.95 -15.60 9.07
C THR A 399 22.07 -15.78 8.05
N HIS A 400 22.99 -14.80 7.92
CA HIS A 400 24.16 -14.94 7.05
C HIS A 400 25.01 -16.15 7.45
N ALA A 401 25.34 -16.30 8.72
CA ALA A 401 26.17 -17.42 9.19
C ALA A 401 25.50 -18.77 8.91
N ARG A 402 24.21 -18.92 9.24
CA ARG A 402 23.46 -20.16 8.98
C ARG A 402 23.39 -20.49 7.49
N ALA A 403 23.10 -19.50 6.66
CA ALA A 403 22.91 -19.71 5.22
C ALA A 403 24.23 -19.98 4.48
N SER A 404 25.37 -19.50 4.99
CA SER A 404 26.69 -19.75 4.40
C SER A 404 27.14 -21.20 4.56
N ASP A 405 26.70 -21.89 5.61
CA ASP A 405 27.07 -23.27 5.94
C ASP A 405 25.91 -24.26 5.74
N ALA A 406 24.77 -23.81 5.20
CA ALA A 406 23.59 -24.64 5.05
C ALA A 406 23.76 -25.72 3.96
N GLU A 407 23.24 -26.91 4.21
CA GLU A 407 23.05 -27.94 3.19
C GLU A 407 21.92 -27.48 2.23
N LEU A 408 22.22 -27.46 0.92
CA LEU A 408 21.30 -26.94 -0.09
C LEU A 408 20.35 -28.00 -0.63
N LEU A 409 19.49 -28.55 0.23
CA LEU A 409 18.37 -29.41 -0.16
C LEU A 409 17.18 -28.55 -0.64
N PRO A 410 16.23 -29.14 -1.42
CA PRO A 410 14.95 -28.48 -1.66
C PRO A 410 14.27 -28.09 -0.35
N GLN A 411 13.94 -26.80 -0.20
CA GLN A 411 13.38 -26.25 1.04
C GLN A 411 12.17 -25.38 0.74
N LYS A 412 11.08 -25.57 1.48
CA LYS A 412 9.94 -24.66 1.47
C LYS A 412 10.11 -23.62 2.55
N VAL A 413 10.09 -22.35 2.18
CA VAL A 413 10.20 -21.20 3.10
C VAL A 413 8.90 -20.44 3.17
N GLY A 414 8.72 -19.66 4.24
CA GLY A 414 7.57 -18.77 4.43
C GLY A 414 6.26 -19.50 4.73
N GLU A 415 6.25 -20.77 5.12
CA GLU A 415 5.01 -21.46 5.47
C GLU A 415 4.35 -20.83 6.70
N GLY A 416 3.05 -20.45 6.56
CA GLY A 416 2.34 -19.69 7.57
C GLY A 416 2.72 -18.21 7.65
N SER A 417 3.60 -17.74 6.77
CA SER A 417 4.06 -16.34 6.76
C SER A 417 3.56 -15.59 5.54
N MET A 418 3.40 -14.28 5.70
CA MET A 418 3.14 -13.34 4.61
C MET A 418 3.72 -11.98 4.97
N ALA A 419 4.70 -11.55 4.21
CA ALA A 419 5.26 -10.21 4.27
C ALA A 419 4.99 -9.48 2.95
N PHE A 420 5.12 -8.17 2.97
CA PHE A 420 5.10 -7.33 1.77
C PHE A 420 6.23 -6.32 1.82
N VAL A 421 6.65 -5.86 0.65
CA VAL A 421 7.47 -4.66 0.48
C VAL A 421 6.79 -3.76 -0.54
N ILE A 422 6.84 -2.47 -0.29
CA ILE A 422 6.44 -1.47 -1.27
C ILE A 422 7.69 -0.65 -1.58
N GLU A 423 8.16 -0.78 -2.81
CA GLU A 423 9.30 -0.03 -3.32
C GLU A 423 8.83 1.28 -3.94
N SER A 424 9.63 2.32 -3.80
CA SER A 424 9.37 3.64 -4.38
C SER A 424 10.66 4.28 -4.89
N ASN A 425 10.58 4.91 -6.05
CA ASN A 425 11.69 5.71 -6.61
C ASN A 425 11.90 7.05 -5.87
N MET A 426 11.15 7.32 -4.80
CA MET A 426 11.25 8.57 -4.05
C MET A 426 11.98 8.37 -2.72
N LEU A 427 12.72 9.39 -2.29
CA LEU A 427 13.20 9.47 -0.91
C LEU A 427 12.02 9.69 0.03
N LEU A 428 11.83 8.80 0.99
CA LEU A 428 10.74 8.85 1.95
C LEU A 428 11.17 9.59 3.22
N GLY A 429 10.49 10.68 3.55
CA GLY A 429 10.64 11.35 4.84
C GLY A 429 9.76 10.69 5.89
N VAL A 430 10.29 10.49 7.10
CA VAL A 430 9.59 9.87 8.24
C VAL A 430 8.88 10.95 9.03
N SER A 431 7.61 10.73 9.36
CA SER A 431 6.81 11.68 10.15
C SER A 431 7.35 11.81 11.58
N SER A 432 7.13 12.96 12.21
CA SER A 432 7.50 13.18 13.60
C SER A 432 6.81 12.19 14.55
N TRP A 433 5.59 11.74 14.21
CA TRP A 433 4.90 10.71 14.98
C TRP A 433 5.62 9.36 14.90
N ALA A 434 5.94 8.89 13.71
CA ALA A 434 6.65 7.62 13.53
C ALA A 434 8.08 7.66 14.06
N TRP A 435 8.75 8.82 13.99
CA TRP A 435 10.13 8.99 14.44
C TRP A 435 10.27 8.95 15.97
N SER A 436 9.38 9.61 16.70
CA SER A 436 9.55 9.80 18.16
C SER A 436 8.28 9.56 18.98
N LYS A 437 7.09 9.96 18.50
CA LYS A 437 5.88 10.01 19.34
C LYS A 437 5.18 8.67 19.47
N SER A 438 5.32 7.76 18.49
CA SER A 438 4.70 6.44 18.52
C SER A 438 5.28 5.52 19.62
N GLY A 439 6.53 5.77 20.05
CA GLY A 439 7.25 4.88 20.95
C GLY A 439 7.62 3.52 20.35
N LYS A 440 7.40 3.32 19.04
CA LYS A 440 7.56 2.00 18.38
C LYS A 440 8.86 1.87 17.60
N ARG A 441 9.59 2.96 17.37
CA ARG A 441 10.87 2.90 16.67
C ARG A 441 11.92 2.13 17.47
N GLN A 442 12.52 1.11 16.87
CA GLN A 442 13.59 0.31 17.48
C GLN A 442 14.92 1.07 17.41
N LEU A 443 15.42 1.53 18.55
CA LEU A 443 16.62 2.39 18.63
C LEU A 443 17.91 1.62 18.33
N ASN A 444 17.95 0.31 18.62
CA ASN A 444 19.12 -0.54 18.45
C ASN A 444 19.05 -1.45 17.22
N TYR A 445 18.17 -1.15 16.26
CA TYR A 445 17.93 -2.01 15.10
C TYR A 445 19.22 -2.38 14.37
N ASN A 446 20.03 -1.39 13.98
CA ASN A 446 21.27 -1.62 13.22
C ASN A 446 22.30 -2.44 14.02
N ALA A 447 22.45 -2.12 15.31
CA ALA A 447 23.39 -2.82 16.19
C ALA A 447 23.03 -4.31 16.34
N GLN A 448 21.77 -4.61 16.55
CA GLN A 448 21.29 -5.98 16.69
C GLN A 448 21.34 -6.78 15.40
N THR A 449 21.15 -6.12 14.26
CA THR A 449 21.03 -6.79 12.96
C THR A 449 22.38 -7.04 12.29
N TRP A 450 23.28 -6.04 12.23
CA TRP A 450 24.46 -6.12 11.37
C TRP A 450 25.83 -5.92 12.05
N LEU A 451 25.91 -5.34 13.25
CA LEU A 451 27.21 -5.17 13.92
C LEU A 451 27.89 -6.51 14.32
N GLY A 452 27.16 -7.62 14.22
CA GLY A 452 27.71 -8.97 14.38
C GLY A 452 28.53 -9.47 13.20
N LEU A 453 28.40 -8.85 12.00
CA LEU A 453 29.15 -9.24 10.81
C LEU A 453 30.66 -9.07 11.05
N ARG A 454 31.45 -10.06 10.66
CA ARG A 454 32.91 -10.09 10.76
C ARG A 454 33.53 -10.33 9.40
N SER A 455 34.78 -9.88 9.23
CA SER A 455 35.54 -10.21 8.04
C SER A 455 35.96 -11.68 8.07
N HIS A 456 35.61 -12.41 7.02
CA HIS A 456 36.09 -13.77 6.75
C HIS A 456 37.16 -13.81 5.65
N PHE A 457 37.56 -12.62 5.16
CA PHE A 457 38.58 -12.51 4.11
C PHE A 457 39.95 -13.00 4.61
N LYS A 458 40.52 -13.94 3.86
CA LYS A 458 41.89 -14.43 4.04
C LYS A 458 42.62 -14.28 2.72
N LYS A 459 43.60 -13.40 2.70
CA LYS A 459 44.43 -13.19 1.49
C LYS A 459 45.24 -14.47 1.21
N PRO A 460 45.10 -15.09 0.04
CA PRO A 460 45.90 -16.26 -0.31
C PRO A 460 47.39 -15.86 -0.42
N GLN A 461 48.26 -16.72 0.07
CA GLN A 461 49.72 -16.50 -0.08
C GLN A 461 50.13 -16.66 -1.56
N GLY A 462 51.03 -15.79 -2.03
CA GLY A 462 51.61 -15.86 -3.38
C GLY A 462 50.73 -15.37 -4.52
N VAL A 463 49.52 -14.86 -4.26
CA VAL A 463 48.66 -14.24 -5.27
C VAL A 463 49.19 -12.84 -5.62
N LYS A 464 49.41 -12.60 -6.89
CA LYS A 464 49.76 -11.25 -7.40
C LYS A 464 48.52 -10.37 -7.39
N GLU A 465 48.62 -9.20 -6.76
CA GLU A 465 47.56 -8.20 -6.87
C GLU A 465 47.63 -7.50 -8.22
N ASN A 466 46.50 -7.34 -8.87
CA ASN A 466 46.38 -6.45 -10.02
C ASN A 466 46.36 -5.00 -9.49
N SER A 467 47.44 -4.24 -9.76
CA SER A 467 47.46 -2.84 -9.43
C SER A 467 46.38 -2.10 -10.24
N PRO A 468 45.52 -1.30 -9.63
CA PRO A 468 44.61 -0.43 -10.37
C PRO A 468 45.30 0.72 -11.08
N LEU A 469 46.59 0.95 -10.78
CA LEU A 469 47.41 1.94 -11.45
C LEU A 469 47.94 1.33 -12.76
N LEU A 470 47.63 1.95 -13.89
CA LEU A 470 48.37 1.76 -15.13
C LEU A 470 49.85 1.93 -14.77
N ASN A 471 50.71 0.97 -15.15
CA ASN A 471 52.14 0.99 -14.85
C ASN A 471 52.64 2.44 -14.90
N PRO A 472 53.22 2.98 -13.80
CA PRO A 472 53.79 4.31 -13.87
C PRO A 472 54.81 4.30 -14.99
N PRO A 473 54.92 5.35 -15.80
CA PRO A 473 55.91 5.41 -16.86
C PRO A 473 57.28 5.09 -16.23
N ARG A 474 57.97 4.08 -16.74
CA ARG A 474 59.33 3.77 -16.29
C ARG A 474 60.13 5.02 -16.53
N HIS A 475 60.42 5.78 -15.49
CA HIS A 475 61.44 6.83 -15.57
C HIS A 475 62.74 6.11 -15.92
N ASN A 476 63.14 6.27 -17.17
CA ASN A 476 64.45 5.84 -17.63
C ASN A 476 65.45 6.72 -16.90
N MET A 477 65.94 6.26 -15.75
CA MET A 477 67.07 6.88 -15.04
C MET A 477 68.40 6.52 -15.74
N ASN A 478 68.48 6.73 -17.04
CA ASN A 478 69.71 6.75 -17.72
C ASN A 478 69.93 8.18 -18.30
N GLY A 479 70.37 9.07 -17.38
CA GLY A 479 70.92 10.36 -17.74
C GLY A 479 72.16 10.17 -18.55
N LYS A 480 72.04 10.37 -19.84
CA LYS A 480 73.15 10.88 -20.66
C LYS A 480 72.68 12.18 -21.27
N ALA A 481 73.30 13.25 -20.79
CA ALA A 481 73.17 14.54 -21.42
C ALA A 481 73.61 14.45 -22.89
N PRO A 482 73.00 15.16 -23.84
CA PRO A 482 73.49 15.27 -25.21
C PRO A 482 74.76 16.07 -25.20
N PRO A 483 75.75 15.70 -26.05
CA PRO A 483 76.96 16.55 -26.30
C PRO A 483 76.55 17.79 -27.12
N ASN A 484 77.26 18.89 -26.89
CA ASN A 484 77.16 20.23 -27.43
C ASN A 484 76.76 20.36 -28.91
#